data_040400d467344a9c64cfc3bca6804535
#
_entry.id   040400d467344a9c64cfc3bca6804535
#
_cell.length_a   1.000
_cell.length_b   1.000
_cell.length_c   1.000
_cell.angle_alpha   90.00
_cell.angle_beta   90.00
_cell.angle_gamma   90.00
#
_symmetry.space_group_name_H-M   'P 1'
#
loop_
_entity.id
_entity.type
_entity.pdbx_description
1 polymer ?
#
loop_
_entity_poly.entity_id
_entity_poly.type
_entity_poly.pdbx_seq_one_letter_code
_entity_poly.pdbx_strand_id
1 'polypeptide(L)'
;MIKNLIFDVGNVLLEYRWNQMLMDYGLTEEECKVAGPRIFDNEIWYHLDLGVPIKEVIEEYRIALPEYAEVIEWFLTHADLMPIRRLDVWEKVRLLKEKGYQIYILSNYSREMIDIHTKGAEIWDYANGSVVSADCGLLKPNKEIYELLLSKYNLKAEECVFFDDKEENTAAAEKIGIKSYTIKSKEYLLEILDEFLA
;
A
#
# COMPACT_ATOMS: atom_id res chain seq x y z
N MET A 1 -6.97 -13.16 21.96
CA MET A 1 -5.51 -12.82 21.91
C MET A 1 -5.12 -12.60 20.47
N ILE A 2 -4.37 -11.55 20.18
CA ILE A 2 -3.91 -11.24 18.80
C ILE A 2 -2.90 -12.28 18.36
N LYS A 3 -3.05 -12.75 17.12
CA LYS A 3 -2.20 -13.75 16.47
C LYS A 3 -1.72 -13.32 15.09
N ASN A 4 -2.50 -12.46 14.43
CA ASN A 4 -2.32 -12.11 13.03
C ASN A 4 -2.09 -10.61 12.91
N LEU A 5 -1.01 -10.22 12.21
CA LEU A 5 -0.67 -8.84 11.91
C LEU A 5 -0.80 -8.65 10.40
N ILE A 6 -1.65 -7.70 10.00
CA ILE A 6 -1.98 -7.41 8.61
C ILE A 6 -1.41 -6.03 8.29
N PHE A 7 -0.59 -5.95 7.26
CA PHE A 7 0.08 -4.71 6.86
C PHE A 7 -0.37 -4.25 5.47
N ASP A 8 -0.67 -2.97 5.33
CA ASP A 8 -0.61 -2.34 4.02
C ASP A 8 0.86 -2.24 3.56
N VAL A 9 1.06 -1.97 2.27
CA VAL A 9 2.39 -1.80 1.67
C VAL A 9 2.77 -0.33 1.64
N GLY A 10 1.97 0.51 1.00
CA GLY A 10 2.26 1.92 0.80
C GLY A 10 2.29 2.71 2.11
N ASN A 11 3.31 3.51 2.31
CA ASN A 11 3.54 4.32 3.51
C ASN A 11 3.54 3.54 4.84
N VAL A 12 3.45 2.20 4.78
CA VAL A 12 3.57 1.28 5.93
C VAL A 12 4.85 0.47 5.80
N LEU A 13 4.95 -0.44 4.85
CA LEU A 13 6.14 -1.28 4.60
C LEU A 13 7.14 -0.64 3.64
N LEU A 14 6.64 0.21 2.73
CA LEU A 14 7.42 1.03 1.81
C LEU A 14 7.02 2.50 2.00
N GLU A 15 7.94 3.41 1.81
CA GLU A 15 7.65 4.83 1.67
C GLU A 15 7.61 5.21 0.19
N TYR A 16 6.70 6.11 -0.19
CA TYR A 16 6.58 6.59 -1.55
C TYR A 16 7.12 8.01 -1.69
N ARG A 17 8.08 8.19 -2.59
CA ARG A 17 8.68 9.48 -2.91
C ARG A 17 8.04 10.16 -4.12
N TRP A 18 6.73 10.00 -4.30
CA TRP A 18 6.02 10.49 -5.49
C TRP A 18 6.24 11.99 -5.76
N ASN A 19 6.24 12.80 -4.70
CA ASN A 19 6.48 14.24 -4.83
C ASN A 19 7.91 14.52 -5.34
N GLN A 20 8.91 13.82 -4.82
CA GLN A 20 10.29 13.95 -5.30
C GLN A 20 10.42 13.47 -6.77
N MET A 21 9.68 12.44 -7.17
CA MET A 21 9.68 11.99 -8.56
C MET A 21 9.12 13.05 -9.51
N LEU A 22 8.04 13.73 -9.13
CA LEU A 22 7.52 14.85 -9.93
C LEU A 22 8.55 15.97 -10.07
N MET A 23 9.31 16.25 -9.01
CA MET A 23 10.42 17.21 -9.04
C MET A 23 11.60 16.71 -9.89
N ASP A 24 11.92 15.42 -9.85
CA ASP A 24 12.97 14.79 -10.67
C ASP A 24 12.61 14.88 -12.17
N TYR A 25 11.31 14.84 -12.51
CA TYR A 25 10.83 15.10 -13.87
C TYR A 25 11.05 16.56 -14.30
N GLY A 26 11.03 17.50 -13.35
CA GLY A 26 11.25 18.92 -13.62
C GLY A 26 10.13 19.86 -13.14
N LEU A 27 9.14 19.36 -12.40
CA LEU A 27 8.14 20.22 -11.77
C LEU A 27 8.75 20.94 -10.57
N THR A 28 8.34 22.18 -10.36
CA THR A 28 8.63 22.92 -9.13
C THR A 28 7.80 22.38 -7.97
N GLU A 29 8.20 22.68 -6.74
CA GLU A 29 7.44 22.27 -5.53
C GLU A 29 5.99 22.78 -5.56
N GLU A 30 5.75 23.99 -6.07
CA GLU A 30 4.41 24.56 -6.20
C GLU A 30 3.56 23.81 -7.25
N GLU A 31 4.17 23.44 -8.37
CA GLU A 31 3.50 22.64 -9.40
C GLU A 31 3.18 21.21 -8.86
N CYS A 32 4.06 20.60 -8.09
CA CYS A 32 3.81 19.30 -7.46
C CYS A 32 2.61 19.33 -6.50
N LYS A 33 2.43 20.41 -5.72
CA LYS A 33 1.27 20.59 -4.83
C LYS A 33 -0.06 20.62 -5.59
N VAL A 34 -0.05 21.09 -6.84
CA VAL A 34 -1.25 21.13 -7.70
C VAL A 34 -1.42 19.82 -8.47
N ALA A 35 -0.33 19.31 -9.05
CA ALA A 35 -0.36 18.11 -9.88
C ALA A 35 -0.65 16.83 -9.07
N GLY A 36 -0.03 16.70 -7.90
CA GLY A 36 -0.13 15.48 -7.08
C GLY A 36 -1.58 15.05 -6.81
N PRO A 37 -2.44 15.88 -6.19
CA PRO A 37 -3.84 15.51 -5.96
C PRO A 37 -4.61 15.22 -7.27
N ARG A 38 -4.34 15.94 -8.35
CA ARG A 38 -5.02 15.73 -9.65
C ARG A 38 -4.63 14.40 -10.28
N ILE A 39 -3.41 13.92 -10.04
CA ILE A 39 -2.90 12.66 -10.59
C ILE A 39 -3.29 11.50 -9.66
N PHE A 40 -2.95 11.57 -8.37
CA PHE A 40 -3.01 10.42 -7.46
C PHE A 40 -4.34 10.26 -6.71
N ASP A 41 -5.13 11.36 -6.55
CA ASP A 41 -6.49 11.30 -5.99
C ASP A 41 -7.57 11.20 -7.09
N ASN A 42 -7.21 10.74 -8.29
CA ASN A 42 -8.07 10.60 -9.45
C ASN A 42 -8.61 9.17 -9.57
N GLU A 43 -9.86 9.02 -10.05
CA GLU A 43 -10.47 7.70 -10.28
C GLU A 43 -9.64 6.83 -11.24
N ILE A 44 -8.94 7.43 -12.22
CA ILE A 44 -8.07 6.73 -13.15
C ILE A 44 -6.93 6.01 -12.42
N TRP A 45 -6.40 6.59 -11.31
CA TRP A 45 -5.38 5.92 -10.51
C TRP A 45 -5.88 4.60 -9.91
N TYR A 46 -7.15 4.55 -9.51
CA TYR A 46 -7.75 3.31 -8.98
C TYR A 46 -7.85 2.20 -10.04
N HIS A 47 -7.85 2.53 -11.34
CA HIS A 47 -7.79 1.52 -12.39
C HIS A 47 -6.50 0.70 -12.32
N LEU A 48 -5.35 1.32 -11.96
CA LEU A 48 -4.11 0.60 -11.65
C LEU A 48 -4.30 -0.40 -10.52
N ASP A 49 -4.93 0.04 -9.43
CA ASP A 49 -5.19 -0.80 -8.26
C ASP A 49 -6.23 -1.90 -8.53
N LEU A 50 -7.05 -1.75 -9.57
CA LEU A 50 -7.96 -2.77 -10.08
C LEU A 50 -7.34 -3.71 -11.12
N GLY A 51 -6.06 -3.51 -11.46
CA GLY A 51 -5.30 -4.38 -12.36
C GLY A 51 -5.34 -3.99 -13.83
N VAL A 52 -5.84 -2.78 -14.15
CA VAL A 52 -5.71 -2.26 -15.53
C VAL A 52 -4.22 -2.01 -15.83
N PRO A 53 -3.72 -2.47 -16.99
CA PRO A 53 -2.32 -2.29 -17.35
C PRO A 53 -1.87 -0.83 -17.36
N ILE A 54 -0.64 -0.57 -16.91
CA ILE A 54 -0.05 0.78 -16.87
C ILE A 54 -0.20 1.51 -18.21
N LYS A 55 0.02 0.80 -19.33
CA LYS A 55 -0.10 1.38 -20.67
C LYS A 55 -1.50 1.90 -20.98
N GLU A 56 -2.54 1.20 -20.55
CA GLU A 56 -3.93 1.61 -20.78
C GLU A 56 -4.26 2.82 -19.91
N VAL A 57 -3.82 2.82 -18.66
CA VAL A 57 -4.02 3.95 -17.73
C VAL A 57 -3.31 5.22 -18.20
N ILE A 58 -2.12 5.11 -18.82
CA ILE A 58 -1.46 6.26 -19.46
C ILE A 58 -2.35 6.85 -20.55
N GLU A 59 -2.99 6.04 -21.39
CA GLU A 59 -3.89 6.53 -22.45
C GLU A 59 -5.15 7.19 -21.86
N GLU A 60 -5.71 6.66 -20.77
CA GLU A 60 -6.82 7.30 -20.07
C GLU A 60 -6.43 8.68 -19.54
N TYR A 61 -5.24 8.82 -18.94
CA TYR A 61 -4.73 10.11 -18.50
C TYR A 61 -4.45 11.08 -19.63
N ARG A 62 -3.97 10.63 -20.79
CA ARG A 62 -3.79 11.48 -21.97
C ARG A 62 -5.09 12.14 -22.43
N ILE A 63 -6.22 11.46 -22.26
CA ILE A 63 -7.54 11.98 -22.61
C ILE A 63 -8.07 12.89 -21.49
N ALA A 64 -7.98 12.46 -20.25
CA ALA A 64 -8.60 13.14 -19.11
C ALA A 64 -7.80 14.34 -18.60
N LEU A 65 -6.47 14.24 -18.60
CA LEU A 65 -5.54 15.24 -18.06
C LEU A 65 -4.38 15.48 -19.04
N PRO A 66 -4.64 15.98 -20.27
CA PRO A 66 -3.62 16.13 -21.30
C PRO A 66 -2.46 17.04 -20.88
N GLU A 67 -2.68 18.00 -19.97
CA GLU A 67 -1.65 18.88 -19.43
C GLU A 67 -0.62 18.15 -18.54
N TYR A 68 -0.96 16.96 -18.03
CA TYR A 68 -0.06 16.11 -17.21
C TYR A 68 0.37 14.82 -17.92
N ALA A 69 -0.04 14.62 -19.18
CA ALA A 69 0.17 13.35 -19.88
C ALA A 69 1.64 12.91 -19.91
N GLU A 70 2.56 13.83 -20.21
CA GLU A 70 3.99 13.53 -20.31
C GLU A 70 4.60 13.18 -18.93
N VAL A 71 4.25 13.91 -17.88
CA VAL A 71 4.75 13.63 -16.54
C VAL A 71 4.19 12.34 -15.98
N ILE A 72 2.92 12.02 -16.27
CA ILE A 72 2.29 10.76 -15.84
C ILE A 72 2.93 9.58 -16.56
N GLU A 73 3.14 9.67 -17.88
CA GLU A 73 3.83 8.64 -18.64
C GLU A 73 5.25 8.42 -18.10
N TRP A 74 5.98 9.49 -17.88
CA TRP A 74 7.32 9.40 -17.28
C TRP A 74 7.27 8.75 -15.89
N PHE A 75 6.36 9.19 -15.04
CA PHE A 75 6.19 8.67 -13.67
C PHE A 75 5.91 7.17 -13.67
N LEU A 76 4.96 6.72 -14.47
CA LEU A 76 4.56 5.32 -14.51
C LEU A 76 5.60 4.42 -15.20
N THR A 77 6.34 4.94 -16.17
CA THR A 77 7.43 4.18 -16.82
C THR A 77 8.71 4.13 -16.01
N HIS A 78 8.86 4.99 -14.97
CA HIS A 78 9.97 5.00 -14.02
C HIS A 78 9.50 4.65 -12.60
N ALA A 79 8.48 3.81 -12.49
CA ALA A 79 7.88 3.44 -11.21
C ALA A 79 8.88 2.79 -10.24
N ASP A 80 9.94 2.15 -10.75
CA ASP A 80 11.03 1.57 -9.96
C ASP A 80 11.78 2.59 -9.08
N LEU A 81 11.69 3.88 -9.39
CA LEU A 81 12.28 4.97 -8.61
C LEU A 81 11.41 5.41 -7.43
N MET A 82 10.15 4.97 -7.36
CA MET A 82 9.19 5.45 -6.38
C MET A 82 9.40 4.93 -4.95
N PRO A 83 9.69 3.62 -4.73
CA PRO A 83 9.67 3.07 -3.38
C PRO A 83 10.98 3.31 -2.62
N ILE A 84 10.86 3.68 -1.35
CA ILE A 84 11.95 3.63 -0.37
C ILE A 84 11.64 2.50 0.61
N ARG A 85 12.56 1.56 0.74
CA ARG A 85 12.40 0.42 1.65
C ARG A 85 12.57 0.85 3.10
N ARG A 86 11.61 0.50 3.96
CA ARG A 86 11.66 0.73 5.40
C ARG A 86 12.28 -0.48 6.10
N LEU A 87 13.61 -0.64 5.95
CA LEU A 87 14.33 -1.83 6.44
C LEU A 87 14.22 -2.01 7.96
N ASP A 88 14.14 -0.93 8.72
CA ASP A 88 13.90 -0.94 10.16
C ASP A 88 12.50 -1.51 10.53
N VAL A 89 11.49 -1.18 9.74
CA VAL A 89 10.14 -1.78 9.88
C VAL A 89 10.18 -3.27 9.52
N TRP A 90 10.84 -3.64 8.41
CA TRP A 90 10.93 -5.03 7.98
C TRP A 90 11.63 -5.91 9.02
N GLU A 91 12.67 -5.38 9.66
CA GLU A 91 13.36 -6.09 10.77
C GLU A 91 12.39 -6.34 11.95
N LYS A 92 11.55 -5.36 12.32
CA LYS A 92 10.51 -5.56 13.35
C LYS A 92 9.50 -6.63 12.93
N VAL A 93 9.05 -6.61 11.67
CA VAL A 93 8.14 -7.64 11.13
C VAL A 93 8.77 -9.03 11.19
N ARG A 94 10.06 -9.16 10.87
CA ARG A 94 10.80 -10.41 10.99
C ARG A 94 10.80 -10.91 12.44
N LEU A 95 11.14 -10.05 13.40
CA LEU A 95 11.16 -10.38 14.83
C LEU A 95 9.76 -10.77 15.34
N LEU A 96 8.70 -10.11 14.89
CA LEU A 96 7.31 -10.45 15.23
C LEU A 96 6.94 -11.84 14.71
N LYS A 97 7.36 -12.17 13.48
CA LYS A 97 7.18 -13.52 12.93
C LYS A 97 7.92 -14.57 13.78
N GLU A 98 9.15 -14.30 14.19
CA GLU A 98 9.92 -15.18 15.06
C GLU A 98 9.29 -15.35 16.47
N LYS A 99 8.63 -14.29 16.96
CA LYS A 99 7.82 -14.33 18.20
C LYS A 99 6.54 -15.16 18.07
N GLY A 100 6.16 -15.55 16.85
CA GLY A 100 5.03 -16.44 16.56
C GLY A 100 3.80 -15.79 15.96
N TYR A 101 3.85 -14.48 15.67
CA TYR A 101 2.76 -13.83 14.92
C TYR A 101 2.72 -14.30 13.46
N GLN A 102 1.51 -14.42 12.91
CA GLN A 102 1.31 -14.63 11.49
C GLN A 102 1.24 -13.28 10.79
N ILE A 103 1.95 -13.13 9.70
CA ILE A 103 2.10 -11.87 8.96
C ILE A 103 1.32 -11.96 7.65
N TYR A 104 0.44 -10.99 7.40
CA TYR A 104 -0.33 -10.89 6.18
C TYR A 104 -0.19 -9.52 5.54
N ILE A 105 -0.38 -9.45 4.23
CA ILE A 105 -0.37 -8.21 3.46
C ILE A 105 -1.74 -7.99 2.85
N LEU A 106 -2.28 -6.77 2.99
CA LEU A 106 -3.54 -6.34 2.40
C LEU A 106 -3.36 -4.96 1.77
N SER A 107 -3.30 -4.88 0.45
CA SER A 107 -2.96 -3.62 -0.21
C SER A 107 -3.77 -3.35 -1.47
N ASN A 108 -4.15 -2.07 -1.65
CA ASN A 108 -4.56 -1.55 -2.93
C ASN A 108 -3.30 -1.26 -3.74
N TYR A 109 -3.08 -2.01 -4.81
CA TYR A 109 -1.85 -1.93 -5.57
C TYR A 109 -2.01 -2.44 -7.00
N SER A 110 -1.38 -1.75 -7.95
CA SER A 110 -1.19 -2.26 -9.30
C SER A 110 -0.35 -3.53 -9.31
N ARG A 111 -0.73 -4.52 -10.11
CA ARG A 111 0.03 -5.77 -10.24
C ARG A 111 1.44 -5.52 -10.78
N GLU A 112 1.56 -4.69 -11.81
CA GLU A 112 2.86 -4.38 -12.40
C GLU A 112 3.74 -3.60 -11.44
N MET A 113 3.18 -2.60 -10.75
CA MET A 113 3.95 -1.78 -9.81
C MET A 113 4.40 -2.58 -8.58
N ILE A 114 3.55 -3.44 -8.00
CA ILE A 114 3.96 -4.20 -6.83
C ILE A 114 5.11 -5.16 -7.16
N ASP A 115 5.12 -5.76 -8.35
CA ASP A 115 6.20 -6.64 -8.79
C ASP A 115 7.52 -5.88 -8.97
N ILE A 116 7.47 -4.63 -9.48
CA ILE A 116 8.64 -3.76 -9.63
C ILE A 116 9.15 -3.32 -8.25
N HIS A 117 8.26 -2.78 -7.40
CA HIS A 117 8.62 -2.16 -6.13
C HIS A 117 9.11 -3.16 -5.08
N THR A 118 8.62 -4.38 -5.15
CA THR A 118 8.96 -5.42 -4.17
C THR A 118 9.92 -6.48 -4.71
N LYS A 119 10.49 -6.27 -5.90
CA LYS A 119 11.48 -7.18 -6.48
C LYS A 119 12.66 -7.38 -5.53
N GLY A 120 12.88 -8.62 -5.10
CA GLY A 120 13.93 -8.97 -4.13
C GLY A 120 13.73 -8.34 -2.75
N ALA A 121 12.48 -8.04 -2.37
CA ALA A 121 12.14 -7.54 -1.04
C ALA A 121 11.89 -8.70 -0.09
N GLU A 122 12.72 -8.82 0.97
CA GLU A 122 12.63 -9.87 1.98
C GLU A 122 11.30 -9.87 2.74
N ILE A 123 10.57 -8.75 2.74
CA ILE A 123 9.29 -8.64 3.45
C ILE A 123 8.29 -9.71 3.01
N TRP A 124 8.35 -10.15 1.74
CA TRP A 124 7.51 -11.22 1.24
C TRP A 124 7.85 -12.60 1.82
N ASP A 125 9.11 -12.83 2.21
CA ASP A 125 9.55 -14.08 2.84
C ASP A 125 8.98 -14.21 4.26
N TYR A 126 8.61 -13.08 4.86
CA TYR A 126 7.98 -13.05 6.19
C TYR A 126 6.46 -13.22 6.12
N ALA A 127 5.83 -12.92 5.00
CA ALA A 127 4.39 -13.01 4.85
C ALA A 127 3.90 -14.47 4.81
N ASN A 128 2.83 -14.75 5.56
CA ASN A 128 2.09 -16.01 5.51
C ASN A 128 1.07 -16.02 4.37
N GLY A 129 0.74 -14.83 3.85
CA GLY A 129 -0.14 -14.67 2.72
C GLY A 129 -0.46 -13.20 2.42
N SER A 130 -1.11 -12.98 1.27
CA SER A 130 -1.45 -11.63 0.83
C SER A 130 -2.78 -11.60 0.06
N VAL A 131 -3.43 -10.43 0.10
CA VAL A 131 -4.49 -10.02 -0.81
C VAL A 131 -4.09 -8.67 -1.40
N VAL A 132 -3.94 -8.64 -2.72
CA VAL A 132 -3.66 -7.42 -3.49
C VAL A 132 -4.87 -7.13 -4.36
N SER A 133 -5.32 -5.90 -4.39
CA SER A 133 -6.55 -5.48 -5.06
C SER A 133 -6.57 -5.85 -6.55
N ALA A 134 -5.45 -5.68 -7.25
CA ALA A 134 -5.33 -6.03 -8.67
C ALA A 134 -5.55 -7.52 -8.97
N ASP A 135 -5.33 -8.41 -7.98
CA ASP A 135 -5.53 -9.86 -8.16
C ASP A 135 -6.99 -10.29 -7.96
N CYS A 136 -7.81 -9.46 -7.30
CA CYS A 136 -9.18 -9.84 -6.94
C CYS A 136 -10.25 -8.84 -7.39
N GLY A 137 -9.88 -7.67 -7.92
CA GLY A 137 -10.82 -6.62 -8.34
C GLY A 137 -11.57 -5.96 -7.19
N LEU A 138 -11.06 -6.05 -5.97
CA LEU A 138 -11.65 -5.46 -4.77
C LEU A 138 -10.70 -4.40 -4.19
N LEU A 139 -11.25 -3.29 -3.69
CA LEU A 139 -10.48 -2.19 -3.11
C LEU A 139 -10.83 -1.97 -1.64
N LYS A 140 -9.83 -1.65 -0.81
CA LYS A 140 -10.06 -0.94 0.45
C LYS A 140 -10.63 0.45 0.11
N PRO A 141 -11.59 1.00 0.86
CA PRO A 141 -12.12 0.53 2.14
C PRO A 141 -13.36 -0.38 2.02
N ASN A 142 -13.66 -0.97 0.87
CA ASN A 142 -14.81 -1.86 0.73
C ASN A 142 -14.62 -3.12 1.60
N LYS A 143 -15.67 -3.51 2.33
CA LYS A 143 -15.59 -4.61 3.30
C LYS A 143 -15.18 -5.96 2.67
N GLU A 144 -15.52 -6.15 1.40
CA GLU A 144 -15.33 -7.38 0.65
C GLU A 144 -13.85 -7.82 0.58
N ILE A 145 -12.91 -6.86 0.51
CA ILE A 145 -11.48 -7.20 0.44
C ILE A 145 -10.95 -7.72 1.79
N TYR A 146 -11.45 -7.20 2.90
CA TYR A 146 -11.11 -7.68 4.24
C TYR A 146 -11.74 -9.05 4.50
N GLU A 147 -13.03 -9.22 4.14
CA GLU A 147 -13.74 -10.50 4.24
C GLU A 147 -13.03 -11.57 3.38
N LEU A 148 -12.53 -11.20 2.19
CA LEU A 148 -11.72 -12.07 1.35
C LEU A 148 -10.43 -12.51 2.05
N LEU A 149 -9.68 -11.58 2.67
CA LEU A 149 -8.46 -11.93 3.41
C LEU A 149 -8.78 -12.89 4.55
N LEU A 150 -9.79 -12.57 5.38
CA LEU A 150 -10.19 -13.41 6.51
C LEU A 150 -10.60 -14.83 6.05
N SER A 151 -11.41 -14.94 5.01
CA SER A 151 -11.87 -16.23 4.50
C SER A 151 -10.76 -17.03 3.83
N LYS A 152 -9.92 -16.38 3.02
CA LYS A 152 -8.81 -17.02 2.28
C LYS A 152 -7.82 -17.72 3.21
N TYR A 153 -7.55 -17.12 4.36
CA TYR A 153 -6.57 -17.62 5.32
C TYR A 153 -7.21 -18.17 6.61
N ASN A 154 -8.53 -18.31 6.65
CA ASN A 154 -9.28 -18.81 7.80
C ASN A 154 -8.96 -18.04 9.10
N LEU A 155 -8.93 -16.71 9.01
CA LEU A 155 -8.63 -15.81 10.12
C LEU A 155 -9.92 -15.39 10.85
N LYS A 156 -9.78 -15.13 12.15
CA LYS A 156 -10.83 -14.51 12.97
C LYS A 156 -10.51 -13.03 13.14
N ALA A 157 -11.47 -12.16 12.84
CA ALA A 157 -11.27 -10.71 12.90
C ALA A 157 -10.72 -10.25 14.25
N GLU A 158 -11.27 -10.77 15.35
CA GLU A 158 -10.87 -10.44 16.72
C GLU A 158 -9.45 -10.93 17.12
N GLU A 159 -8.83 -11.75 16.29
CA GLU A 159 -7.43 -12.21 16.46
C GLU A 159 -6.46 -11.43 15.54
N CYS A 160 -6.97 -10.44 14.77
CA CYS A 160 -6.21 -9.68 13.80
C CYS A 160 -5.97 -8.24 14.24
N VAL A 161 -4.84 -7.68 13.80
CA VAL A 161 -4.54 -6.25 13.84
C VAL A 161 -4.14 -5.80 12.45
N PHE A 162 -4.68 -4.66 12.01
CA PHE A 162 -4.41 -4.07 10.70
C PHE A 162 -3.70 -2.72 10.83
N PHE A 163 -2.66 -2.52 10.02
CA PHE A 163 -1.86 -1.30 9.95
C PHE A 163 -1.97 -0.71 8.54
N ASP A 164 -2.49 0.53 8.44
CA ASP A 164 -2.72 1.22 7.16
C ASP A 164 -2.55 2.73 7.37
N ASP A 165 -2.07 3.46 6.38
CA ASP A 165 -1.86 4.91 6.47
C ASP A 165 -3.15 5.72 6.29
N LYS A 166 -4.22 5.10 5.71
CA LYS A 166 -5.50 5.75 5.44
C LYS A 166 -6.54 5.44 6.53
N GLU A 167 -7.09 6.50 7.14
CA GLU A 167 -8.11 6.38 8.19
C GLU A 167 -9.38 5.68 7.69
N GLU A 168 -9.78 5.92 6.44
CA GLU A 168 -10.94 5.25 5.84
C GLU A 168 -10.79 3.72 5.79
N ASN A 169 -9.57 3.23 5.53
CA ASN A 169 -9.26 1.80 5.49
C ASN A 169 -9.30 1.19 6.89
N THR A 170 -8.68 1.84 7.87
CA THR A 170 -8.67 1.35 9.26
C THR A 170 -10.07 1.36 9.86
N ALA A 171 -10.86 2.43 9.61
CA ALA A 171 -12.25 2.51 10.06
C ALA A 171 -13.15 1.44 9.42
N ALA A 172 -12.89 1.05 8.16
CA ALA A 172 -13.62 -0.04 7.50
C ALA A 172 -13.28 -1.41 8.12
N ALA A 173 -12.01 -1.66 8.41
CA ALA A 173 -11.56 -2.88 9.08
C ALA A 173 -12.15 -3.03 10.50
N GLU A 174 -12.24 -1.93 11.25
CA GLU A 174 -12.86 -1.93 12.58
C GLU A 174 -14.36 -2.28 12.57
N LYS A 175 -15.09 -1.85 11.53
CA LYS A 175 -16.52 -2.18 11.38
C LYS A 175 -16.77 -3.69 11.24
N ILE A 176 -15.77 -4.46 10.82
CA ILE A 176 -15.87 -5.92 10.71
C ILE A 176 -15.14 -6.65 11.84
N GLY A 177 -14.69 -5.91 12.87
CA GLY A 177 -14.10 -6.46 14.09
C GLY A 177 -12.59 -6.65 14.08
N ILE A 178 -11.87 -6.14 13.08
CA ILE A 178 -10.40 -6.13 13.05
C ILE A 178 -9.92 -4.89 13.82
N LYS A 179 -9.12 -5.09 14.88
CA LYS A 179 -8.43 -3.96 15.53
C LYS A 179 -7.48 -3.29 14.55
N SER A 180 -7.50 -1.95 14.45
CA SER A 180 -6.70 -1.25 13.45
C SER A 180 -5.90 -0.09 14.03
N TYR A 181 -4.81 0.28 13.36
CA TYR A 181 -4.00 1.45 13.64
C TYR A 181 -3.80 2.26 12.37
N THR A 182 -4.20 3.55 12.40
CA THR A 182 -3.90 4.48 11.31
C THR A 182 -2.48 5.00 11.47
N ILE A 183 -1.60 4.62 10.56
CA ILE A 183 -0.16 4.90 10.62
C ILE A 183 0.12 6.29 10.06
N LYS A 184 0.45 7.22 10.94
CA LYS A 184 0.71 8.63 10.59
C LYS A 184 2.19 8.92 10.30
N SER A 185 3.09 8.06 10.77
CA SER A 185 4.52 8.15 10.51
C SER A 185 5.20 6.78 10.72
N LYS A 186 6.42 6.65 10.20
CA LYS A 186 7.23 5.47 10.43
C LYS A 186 7.58 5.26 11.90
N GLU A 187 7.90 6.34 12.61
CA GLU A 187 8.24 6.31 14.04
C GLU A 187 7.06 5.79 14.86
N TYR A 188 5.85 6.26 14.56
CA TYR A 188 4.63 5.78 15.24
C TYR A 188 4.39 4.28 14.97
N LEU A 189 4.62 3.80 13.73
CA LEU A 189 4.55 2.38 13.44
C LEU A 189 5.56 1.58 14.27
N LEU A 190 6.82 2.03 14.33
CA LEU A 190 7.88 1.36 15.08
C LEU A 190 7.55 1.27 16.58
N GLU A 191 6.99 2.33 17.18
CA GLU A 191 6.53 2.33 18.57
C GLU A 191 5.47 1.26 18.81
N ILE A 192 4.45 1.19 17.94
CA ILE A 192 3.40 0.16 18.07
C ILE A 192 3.98 -1.26 17.90
N LEU A 193 4.88 -1.47 16.94
CA LEU A 193 5.48 -2.80 16.74
C LEU A 193 6.34 -3.22 17.95
N ASP A 194 6.98 -2.27 18.65
CA ASP A 194 7.70 -2.56 19.89
C ASP A 194 6.78 -3.02 21.01
N GLU A 195 5.54 -2.49 21.12
CA GLU A 195 4.55 -2.98 22.09
C GLU A 195 4.19 -4.46 21.83
N PHE A 196 4.12 -4.89 20.56
CA PHE A 196 3.89 -6.29 20.20
C PHE A 196 5.13 -7.16 20.43
N LEU A 197 6.34 -6.57 20.44
CA LEU A 197 7.59 -7.28 20.74
C LEU A 197 7.86 -7.40 22.25
N ALA A 198 7.31 -6.52 23.07
CA ALA A 198 7.42 -6.61 24.53
C ALA A 198 6.68 -7.84 25.07
#